data_e3fca87ccff8b0b82b9291296dd0a987
#
_entry.id   e3fca87ccff8b0b82b9291296dd0a987
#
_cell.length_a   1.000
_cell.length_b   1.000
_cell.length_c   1.000
_cell.angle_alpha   90.00
_cell.angle_beta   90.00
_cell.angle_gamma   90.00
#
_symmetry.space_group_name_H-M   'P 1'
#
loop_
_entity.id
_entity.type
_entity.pdbx_description
1 polymer ?
#
loop_
_entity_poly.entity_id
_entity_poly.type
_entity_poly.pdbx_seq_one_letter_code
_entity_poly.pdbx_strand_id
1 'polypeptide(L)'
;MADELVLSIDQGTTSSRALAFERSGKMRGEAQQEFRQIFPADGWVEHDADEIWQTTLEVCRAVMDEAGPENFRGIGITNQRETVVIWDRNTGKPVANAIVWQDRRTADLCAKIAAAGH
;
A
#
# COMPACT_ATOMS: atom_id res chain seq x y z
N MET A 1 -30.90 5.08 12.33
CA MET A 1 -30.11 5.82 11.34
C MET A 1 -28.97 4.94 10.89
N ALA A 2 -28.69 4.90 9.60
CA ALA A 2 -27.51 4.22 9.09
C ALA A 2 -26.25 4.92 9.60
N ASP A 3 -25.28 4.15 10.06
CA ASP A 3 -23.98 4.67 10.41
C ASP A 3 -23.29 5.23 9.15
N GLU A 4 -22.70 6.41 9.26
CA GLU A 4 -21.89 6.97 8.19
C GLU A 4 -20.42 6.65 8.46
N LEU A 5 -19.86 5.78 7.64
CA LEU A 5 -18.49 5.30 7.78
C LEU A 5 -17.59 5.81 6.65
N VAL A 6 -16.34 5.98 6.97
CA VAL A 6 -15.25 6.19 5.99
C VAL A 6 -14.33 4.97 6.04
N LEU A 7 -14.03 4.42 4.86
CA LEU A 7 -13.00 3.39 4.72
C LEU A 7 -11.64 4.07 4.62
N SER A 8 -10.75 3.74 5.54
CA SER A 8 -9.36 4.19 5.50
C SER A 8 -8.47 3.04 5.03
N ILE A 9 -7.79 3.23 3.92
CA ILE A 9 -6.83 2.28 3.37
C ILE A 9 -5.43 2.74 3.73
N ASP A 10 -4.74 1.94 4.53
CA ASP A 10 -3.34 2.16 4.91
C ASP A 10 -2.47 1.09 4.26
N GLN A 11 -1.94 1.40 3.08
CA GLN A 11 -1.04 0.53 2.37
C GLN A 11 0.39 0.80 2.86
N GLY A 12 0.82 0.05 3.86
CA GLY A 12 2.11 0.20 4.53
C GLY A 12 3.27 -0.52 3.84
N THR A 13 4.43 -0.45 4.46
CA THR A 13 5.66 -1.11 3.96
C THR A 13 5.67 -2.61 4.22
N THR A 14 5.01 -3.08 5.28
CA THR A 14 5.02 -4.50 5.67
C THR A 14 3.67 -5.18 5.54
N SER A 15 2.60 -4.38 5.49
CA SER A 15 1.24 -4.89 5.47
C SER A 15 0.28 -3.92 4.81
N SER A 16 -0.84 -4.46 4.34
CA SER A 16 -2.02 -3.69 3.93
C SER A 16 -3.03 -3.69 5.08
N ARG A 17 -3.62 -2.55 5.39
CA ARG A 17 -4.58 -2.38 6.46
C ARG A 17 -5.79 -1.58 5.99
N ALA A 18 -6.96 -1.96 6.43
CA ALA A 18 -8.20 -1.22 6.24
C ALA A 18 -8.88 -0.98 7.58
N LEU A 19 -9.43 0.21 7.75
CA LEU A 19 -10.14 0.61 8.95
C LEU A 19 -11.46 1.26 8.55
N ALA A 20 -12.48 1.06 9.37
CA ALA A 20 -13.74 1.78 9.25
C ALA A 20 -13.85 2.79 10.39
N PHE A 21 -14.05 4.06 10.05
CA PHE A 21 -14.22 5.12 11.03
C PHE A 21 -15.60 5.75 10.95
N GLU A 22 -16.19 5.98 12.11
CA GLU A 22 -17.38 6.84 12.28
C GLU A 22 -16.99 8.32 12.09
N ARG A 23 -17.99 9.15 11.85
CA ARG A 23 -17.82 10.62 11.83
C ARG A 23 -17.21 11.19 13.11
N SER A 24 -17.41 10.54 14.23
CA SER A 24 -16.81 10.89 15.52
C SER A 24 -15.31 10.61 15.62
N GLY A 25 -14.75 9.86 14.67
CA GLY A 25 -13.39 9.34 14.71
C GLY A 25 -13.26 7.99 15.42
N LYS A 26 -14.36 7.42 15.89
CA LYS A 26 -14.34 6.10 16.51
C LYS A 26 -14.15 5.01 15.47
N MET A 27 -13.23 4.10 15.74
CA MET A 27 -12.98 2.93 14.89
C MET A 27 -14.08 1.87 15.09
N ARG A 28 -14.65 1.38 14.01
CA ARG A 28 -15.71 0.38 13.95
C ARG A 28 -15.25 -0.97 13.44
N GLY A 29 -14.15 -1.02 12.73
CA GLY A 29 -13.59 -2.25 12.21
C GLY A 29 -12.19 -2.07 11.72
N GLU A 30 -11.44 -3.15 11.70
CA GLU A 30 -10.05 -3.20 11.24
C GLU A 30 -9.74 -4.57 10.66
N ALA A 31 -9.01 -4.59 9.56
CA ALA A 31 -8.38 -5.78 9.02
C ALA A 31 -6.98 -5.45 8.52
N GLN A 32 -6.03 -6.35 8.73
CA GLN A 32 -4.64 -6.19 8.34
C GLN A 32 -4.10 -7.50 7.80
N GLN A 33 -3.28 -7.41 6.77
CA GLN A 33 -2.60 -8.56 6.17
C GLN A 33 -1.18 -8.19 5.78
N GLU A 34 -0.21 -8.97 6.23
CA GLU A 34 1.18 -8.85 5.81
C GLU A 34 1.36 -9.36 4.38
N PHE A 35 2.34 -8.83 3.68
CA PHE A 35 2.80 -9.31 2.38
C PHE A 35 4.31 -9.53 2.39
N ARG A 36 4.79 -10.33 1.44
CA ARG A 36 6.19 -10.75 1.40
C ARG A 36 7.12 -9.58 1.20
N GLN A 37 8.22 -9.61 1.94
CA GLN A 37 9.39 -8.78 1.70
C GLN A 37 10.38 -9.60 0.85
N ILE A 38 10.82 -9.04 -0.26
CA ILE A 38 11.70 -9.73 -1.22
C ILE A 38 13.06 -9.04 -1.20
N PHE A 39 14.11 -9.81 -0.97
CA PHE A 39 15.49 -9.32 -0.89
C PHE A 39 16.36 -10.04 -1.93
N PRO A 40 16.34 -9.61 -3.22
CA PRO A 40 17.03 -10.33 -4.29
C PRO A 40 18.55 -10.29 -4.20
N ALA A 41 19.10 -9.24 -3.59
CA ALA A 41 20.53 -9.02 -3.41
C ALA A 41 20.76 -8.15 -2.17
N ASP A 42 22.00 -8.03 -1.75
CA ASP A 42 22.36 -7.17 -0.63
C ASP A 42 21.97 -5.71 -0.88
N GLY A 43 21.23 -5.14 0.06
CA GLY A 43 20.68 -3.78 -0.03
C GLY A 43 19.49 -3.62 -0.99
N TRP A 44 19.01 -4.67 -1.63
CA TRP A 44 17.83 -4.65 -2.49
C TRP A 44 16.58 -5.01 -1.68
N VAL A 45 15.53 -4.21 -1.84
CA VAL A 45 14.23 -4.45 -1.20
C VAL A 45 13.13 -4.30 -2.26
N GLU A 46 12.36 -5.36 -2.45
CA GLU A 46 11.30 -5.41 -3.44
C GLU A 46 10.00 -5.94 -2.86
N HIS A 47 8.89 -5.54 -3.46
CA HIS A 47 7.57 -6.11 -3.21
C HIS A 47 6.94 -6.58 -4.52
N ASP A 48 6.09 -7.61 -4.43
CA ASP A 48 5.20 -7.99 -5.51
C ASP A 48 4.00 -7.03 -5.53
N ALA A 49 3.87 -6.25 -6.60
CA ALA A 49 2.81 -5.25 -6.71
C ALA A 49 1.41 -5.88 -6.78
N ASP A 50 1.28 -7.07 -7.37
CA ASP A 50 0.00 -7.79 -7.38
C ASP A 50 -0.39 -8.28 -5.98
N GLU A 51 0.57 -8.71 -5.18
CA GLU A 51 0.34 -9.11 -3.79
C GLU A 51 -0.11 -7.91 -2.92
N ILE A 52 0.49 -6.73 -3.13
CA ILE A 52 0.02 -5.49 -2.50
C ILE A 52 -1.45 -5.21 -2.85
N TRP A 53 -1.80 -5.33 -4.11
CA TRP A 53 -3.17 -5.12 -4.58
C TRP A 53 -4.15 -6.14 -3.99
N GLN A 54 -3.81 -7.42 -4.02
CA GLN A 54 -4.65 -8.49 -3.49
C GLN A 54 -4.89 -8.34 -1.98
N THR A 55 -3.83 -8.11 -1.20
CA THR A 55 -3.96 -7.91 0.24
C THR A 55 -4.78 -6.67 0.57
N THR A 56 -4.62 -5.58 -0.20
CA THR A 56 -5.44 -4.37 -0.04
C THR A 56 -6.92 -4.64 -0.29
N LEU A 57 -7.26 -5.35 -1.37
CA LEU A 57 -8.65 -5.74 -1.65
C LEU A 57 -9.23 -6.63 -0.55
N GLU A 58 -8.47 -7.61 -0.09
CA GLU A 58 -8.92 -8.55 0.94
C GLU A 58 -9.25 -7.84 2.26
N VAL A 59 -8.37 -6.96 2.75
CA VAL A 59 -8.63 -6.23 4.00
C VAL A 59 -9.78 -5.24 3.86
N CYS A 60 -9.92 -4.58 2.70
CA CYS A 60 -11.06 -3.69 2.44
C CYS A 60 -12.38 -4.46 2.45
N ARG A 61 -12.45 -5.59 1.76
CA ARG A 61 -13.65 -6.43 1.75
C ARG A 61 -14.01 -6.94 3.14
N ALA A 62 -13.03 -7.42 3.90
CA ALA A 62 -13.26 -7.90 5.25
C ALA A 62 -13.89 -6.83 6.16
N VAL A 63 -13.35 -5.61 6.13
CA VAL A 63 -13.91 -4.49 6.92
C VAL A 63 -15.29 -4.06 6.44
N MET A 64 -15.47 -4.00 5.12
CA MET A 64 -16.78 -3.59 4.55
C MET A 64 -17.87 -4.62 4.80
N ASP A 65 -17.55 -5.92 4.67
CA ASP A 65 -18.51 -6.99 4.92
C ASP A 65 -18.94 -7.04 6.38
N GLU A 66 -18.02 -6.78 7.32
CA GLU A 66 -18.33 -6.73 8.76
C GLU A 66 -19.17 -5.49 9.14
N ALA A 67 -18.86 -4.34 8.57
CA ALA A 67 -19.50 -3.07 8.94
C ALA A 67 -20.75 -2.72 8.12
N GLY A 68 -21.03 -3.48 7.06
CA GLY A 68 -22.09 -3.21 6.10
C GLY A 68 -21.65 -2.24 5.00
N PRO A 69 -21.47 -2.72 3.75
CA PRO A 69 -20.92 -1.89 2.67
C PRO A 69 -21.77 -0.65 2.35
N GLU A 70 -23.08 -0.72 2.60
CA GLU A 70 -24.03 0.38 2.42
C GLU A 70 -23.80 1.56 3.36
N ASN A 71 -23.06 1.36 4.44
CA ASN A 71 -22.77 2.40 5.44
C ASN A 71 -21.61 3.30 5.05
N PHE A 72 -20.78 2.89 4.07
CA PHE A 72 -19.62 3.67 3.67
C PHE A 72 -19.98 4.83 2.73
N ARG A 73 -19.42 6.01 3.00
CA ARG A 73 -19.66 7.26 2.27
C ARG A 73 -18.42 7.77 1.53
N GLY A 74 -17.25 7.25 1.84
CA GLY A 74 -16.02 7.69 1.23
C GLY A 74 -14.84 6.80 1.57
N ILE A 75 -13.74 7.03 0.85
CA ILE A 75 -12.49 6.29 1.01
C ILE A 75 -11.37 7.30 1.18
N GLY A 76 -10.55 7.11 2.22
CA GLY A 76 -9.28 7.78 2.40
C GLY A 76 -8.14 6.80 2.13
N ILE A 77 -7.08 7.24 1.49
CA ILE A 77 -5.94 6.37 1.13
C ILE A 77 -4.65 7.01 1.59
N THR A 78 -3.83 6.22 2.28
CA THR A 78 -2.43 6.50 2.49
C THR A 78 -1.60 5.30 2.03
N ASN A 79 -0.37 5.54 1.61
CA ASN A 79 0.49 4.50 1.04
C ASN A 79 1.94 4.63 1.51
N GLN A 80 2.74 3.59 1.29
CA GLN A 80 4.18 3.69 1.41
C GLN A 80 4.71 4.60 0.29
N ARG A 81 5.28 5.73 0.67
CA ARG A 81 5.79 6.72 -0.28
C ARG A 81 7.14 6.30 -0.86
N GLU A 82 7.50 6.86 -2.00
CA GLU A 82 8.82 6.69 -2.66
C GLU A 82 9.10 5.25 -3.11
N THR A 83 8.10 4.40 -3.13
CA THR A 83 8.17 3.06 -3.71
C THR A 83 7.75 3.14 -5.18
N VAL A 84 8.55 2.55 -6.07
CA VAL A 84 8.36 2.64 -7.52
C VAL A 84 7.70 1.38 -8.05
N VAL A 85 6.59 1.55 -8.75
CA VAL A 85 5.89 0.50 -9.48
C VAL A 85 5.82 0.89 -10.96
N ILE A 86 6.23 -0.02 -11.84
CA ILE A 86 6.10 0.14 -13.29
C ILE A 86 5.21 -0.98 -13.82
N TRP A 87 4.20 -0.62 -14.59
CA TRP A 87 3.26 -1.58 -15.15
C TRP A 87 2.96 -1.30 -16.62
N ASP A 88 2.55 -2.33 -17.33
CA ASP A 88 2.09 -2.22 -18.72
C ASP A 88 0.73 -1.50 -18.75
N ARG A 89 0.64 -0.41 -19.51
CA ARG A 89 -0.59 0.39 -19.61
C ARG A 89 -1.77 -0.38 -20.19
N ASN A 90 -1.52 -1.29 -21.10
CA ASN A 90 -2.56 -2.01 -21.81
C ASN A 90 -3.11 -3.18 -21.00
N THR A 91 -2.25 -3.86 -20.24
CA THR A 91 -2.62 -5.06 -19.48
C THR A 91 -2.83 -4.79 -18.00
N GLY A 92 -2.29 -3.69 -17.47
CA GLY A 92 -2.27 -3.39 -16.04
C GLY A 92 -1.32 -4.26 -15.24
N LYS A 93 -0.50 -5.10 -15.91
CA LYS A 93 0.42 -6.01 -15.22
C LYS A 93 1.74 -5.33 -14.88
N PRO A 94 2.28 -5.56 -13.67
CA PRO A 94 3.63 -5.09 -13.33
C PRO A 94 4.66 -5.71 -14.28
N VAL A 95 5.61 -4.90 -14.75
CA VAL A 95 6.72 -5.39 -15.59
C VAL A 95 7.85 -5.98 -14.75
N ALA A 96 7.91 -5.64 -13.46
CA ALA A 96 8.86 -6.12 -12.47
C ALA A 96 8.29 -5.90 -11.07
N ASN A 97 8.96 -6.43 -10.05
CA ASN A 97 8.61 -6.12 -8.67
C ASN A 97 8.74 -4.62 -8.38
N ALA A 98 7.94 -4.11 -7.46
CA ALA A 98 8.09 -2.76 -6.94
C ALA A 98 9.45 -2.63 -6.23
N ILE A 99 10.15 -1.52 -6.50
CA ILE A 99 11.37 -1.17 -5.76
C ILE A 99 10.96 -0.32 -4.57
N VAL A 100 11.21 -0.84 -3.37
CA VAL A 100 10.75 -0.25 -2.11
C VAL A 100 11.67 0.91 -1.70
N TRP A 101 11.12 1.91 -1.04
CA TRP A 101 11.85 3.09 -0.57
C TRP A 101 13.09 2.79 0.30
N GLN A 102 13.15 1.62 0.92
CA GLN A 102 14.28 1.15 1.72
C GLN A 102 15.44 0.60 0.88
N ASP A 103 15.22 0.37 -0.43
CA ASP A 103 16.20 -0.18 -1.34
C ASP A 103 17.41 0.75 -1.50
N ARG A 104 18.60 0.18 -1.56
CA ARG A 104 19.87 0.90 -1.61
C ARG A 104 20.66 0.67 -2.91
N ARG A 105 20.07 0.01 -3.92
CA ARG A 105 20.77 -0.32 -5.17
C ARG A 105 21.30 0.88 -5.94
N THR A 106 20.68 2.06 -5.76
CA THR A 106 21.07 3.31 -6.43
C THR A 106 21.92 4.24 -5.57
N ALA A 107 22.36 3.83 -4.39
CA ALA A 107 23.10 4.68 -3.45
C ALA A 107 24.36 5.28 -4.08
N ASP A 108 25.14 4.50 -4.83
CA ASP A 108 26.35 4.98 -5.51
C ASP A 108 26.03 5.99 -6.61
N LEU A 109 24.96 5.77 -7.36
CA LEU A 109 24.49 6.72 -8.38
C LEU A 109 24.05 8.03 -7.73
N CYS A 110 23.31 7.97 -6.65
CA CYS A 110 22.88 9.16 -5.88
C CYS A 110 24.10 9.94 -5.38
N ALA A 111 25.11 9.26 -4.85
CA ALA A 111 26.34 9.91 -4.40
C ALA A 111 27.07 10.62 -5.56
N LYS A 112 27.14 10.01 -6.75
CA LYS A 112 27.73 10.63 -7.96
C LYS A 112 26.96 11.87 -8.39
N ILE A 113 25.63 11.82 -8.39
CA ILE A 113 24.76 12.95 -8.75
C ILE A 113 24.97 14.11 -7.75
N ALA A 114 24.98 13.82 -6.47
CA ALA A 114 25.23 14.83 -5.42
C ALA A 114 26.60 15.46 -5.55
N ALA A 115 27.64 14.67 -5.83
CA ALA A 115 29.01 15.17 -6.06
C ALA A 115 29.13 16.06 -7.30
N ALA A 116 28.26 15.87 -8.30
CA ALA A 116 28.19 16.72 -9.49
C ALA A 116 27.40 18.02 -9.29
N GLY A 117 26.84 18.25 -8.09
CA GLY A 117 26.16 19.52 -7.71
C GLY A 117 24.67 19.55 -8.07
N HIS A 118 24.01 18.37 -8.17
CA HIS A 118 22.58 18.23 -8.43
C HIS A 118 21.78 17.82 -7.20
#